data_4bc6b69a690980df2276057067a187c0
#
_entry.id   4bc6b69a690980df2276057067a187c0
#
_cell.length_a   1.000
_cell.length_b   1.000
_cell.length_c   1.000
_cell.angle_alpha   90.00
_cell.angle_beta   90.00
_cell.angle_gamma   90.00
#
_symmetry.space_group_name_H-M   'P 1'
#
loop_
_entity.id
_entity.type
_entity.pdbx_description
1 polymer ?
#
loop_
_entity_poly.entity_id
_entity_poly.type
_entity_poly.pdbx_seq_one_letter_code
_entity_poly.pdbx_strand_id
1 'polypeptide(L)'
;MLKWSVFVYVVGVMVALLHLHYTHRRMLTELQSVRTECSNFYCYYCCSGVDLMTLACGSSREKRDVSSQGTKRKKRQTEQRTFLHLVPAYTHSYDERDTTVLTWGVGRSQGAGLQLSGGGESITVVTEGLYFIYSQVLYKDPTFVMGHVITQRLKGAETKLMKCLKSMPTNVSVPLNTCYTAGVHFLESGSVLELSVPRRSAELVISAQATFMGIFSI
;
A
#
# COMPACT_ATOMS: atom_id res chain seq x y z
N MET A 1 -64.58 7.51 -5.84
CA MET A 1 -63.29 8.21 -5.79
C MET A 1 -62.34 7.69 -4.68
N LEU A 2 -62.84 7.37 -3.50
CA LEU A 2 -62.04 6.90 -2.35
C LEU A 2 -61.24 5.59 -2.62
N LYS A 3 -61.83 4.63 -3.33
CA LYS A 3 -61.18 3.32 -3.62
C LYS A 3 -59.97 3.44 -4.53
N TRP A 4 -59.94 4.37 -5.45
CA TRP A 4 -58.81 4.63 -6.34
C TRP A 4 -57.61 5.26 -5.61
N SER A 5 -57.89 6.18 -4.69
CA SER A 5 -56.85 6.82 -3.87
C SER A 5 -56.13 5.81 -2.95
N VAL A 6 -56.87 4.90 -2.34
CA VAL A 6 -56.30 3.84 -1.50
C VAL A 6 -55.45 2.86 -2.33
N PHE A 7 -55.93 2.52 -3.53
CA PHE A 7 -55.17 1.63 -4.43
C PHE A 7 -53.81 2.25 -4.85
N VAL A 8 -53.81 3.53 -5.25
CA VAL A 8 -52.58 4.25 -5.63
C VAL A 8 -51.61 4.35 -4.45
N TYR A 9 -52.12 4.59 -3.24
CA TYR A 9 -51.32 4.63 -2.02
C TYR A 9 -50.64 3.26 -1.71
N VAL A 10 -51.43 2.17 -1.78
CA VAL A 10 -50.91 0.82 -1.55
C VAL A 10 -49.87 0.45 -2.56
N VAL A 11 -50.05 0.75 -3.84
CA VAL A 11 -49.05 0.50 -4.90
C VAL A 11 -47.79 1.31 -4.63
N GLY A 12 -47.92 2.59 -4.27
CA GLY A 12 -46.75 3.42 -3.92
C GLY A 12 -45.95 2.88 -2.75
N VAL A 13 -46.59 2.42 -1.69
CA VAL A 13 -45.93 1.80 -0.53
C VAL A 13 -45.23 0.49 -0.94
N MET A 14 -45.86 -0.35 -1.75
CA MET A 14 -45.24 -1.60 -2.25
C MET A 14 -44.00 -1.33 -3.10
N VAL A 15 -44.03 -0.34 -3.99
CA VAL A 15 -42.88 0.06 -4.79
C VAL A 15 -41.73 0.57 -3.90
N ALA A 16 -42.05 1.39 -2.91
CA ALA A 16 -41.05 1.88 -1.96
C ALA A 16 -40.41 0.76 -1.15
N LEU A 17 -41.20 -0.21 -0.68
CA LEU A 17 -40.70 -1.37 0.06
C LEU A 17 -39.81 -2.27 -0.82
N LEU A 18 -40.17 -2.49 -2.08
CA LEU A 18 -39.38 -3.24 -3.04
C LEU A 18 -38.06 -2.51 -3.33
N HIS A 19 -38.09 -1.20 -3.48
CA HIS A 19 -36.86 -0.40 -3.68
C HIS A 19 -35.94 -0.46 -2.46
N LEU A 20 -36.50 -0.36 -1.25
CA LEU A 20 -35.73 -0.48 0.00
C LEU A 20 -35.11 -1.87 0.14
N HIS A 21 -35.86 -2.92 -0.21
CA HIS A 21 -35.36 -4.29 -0.17
C HIS A 21 -34.23 -4.53 -1.21
N TYR A 22 -34.37 -3.96 -2.40
CA TYR A 22 -33.35 -4.05 -3.44
C TYR A 22 -32.05 -3.34 -3.03
N THR A 23 -32.15 -2.10 -2.50
CA THR A 23 -30.99 -1.34 -2.03
C THR A 23 -30.32 -2.01 -0.84
N HIS A 24 -31.09 -2.60 0.09
CA HIS A 24 -30.56 -3.37 1.21
C HIS A 24 -29.79 -4.62 0.75
N ARG A 25 -30.35 -5.38 -0.20
CA ARG A 25 -29.63 -6.53 -0.79
C ARG A 25 -28.36 -6.15 -1.51
N ARG A 26 -28.37 -5.04 -2.25
CA ARG A 26 -27.17 -4.54 -2.94
C ARG A 26 -26.08 -4.17 -1.94
N MET A 27 -26.42 -3.49 -0.85
CA MET A 27 -25.47 -3.17 0.22
C MET A 27 -24.88 -4.42 0.90
N LEU A 28 -25.71 -5.46 1.12
CA LEU A 28 -25.23 -6.73 1.69
C LEU A 28 -24.24 -7.45 0.74
N THR A 29 -24.47 -7.42 -0.56
CA THR A 29 -23.55 -8.02 -1.55
C THR A 29 -22.22 -7.27 -1.62
N GLU A 30 -22.24 -5.94 -1.55
CA GLU A 30 -21.02 -5.11 -1.49
C GLU A 30 -20.23 -5.38 -0.19
N LEU A 31 -20.91 -5.48 0.95
CA LEU A 31 -20.28 -5.83 2.23
C LEU A 31 -19.68 -7.25 2.24
N GLN A 32 -20.32 -8.21 1.57
CA GLN A 32 -19.79 -9.56 1.42
C GLN A 32 -18.56 -9.58 0.51
N SER A 33 -18.55 -8.79 -0.56
CA SER A 33 -17.38 -8.63 -1.45
C SER A 33 -16.18 -8.07 -0.67
N VAL A 34 -16.38 -6.98 0.08
CA VAL A 34 -15.34 -6.38 0.93
C VAL A 34 -14.85 -7.36 2.00
N ARG A 35 -15.76 -8.14 2.60
CA ARG A 35 -15.39 -9.16 3.59
C ARG A 35 -14.55 -10.30 3.00
N THR A 36 -14.85 -10.70 1.75
CA THR A 36 -14.08 -11.73 1.04
C THR A 36 -12.69 -11.22 0.67
N GLU A 37 -12.57 -9.97 0.23
CA GLU A 37 -11.28 -9.33 -0.03
C GLU A 37 -10.46 -9.15 1.26
N CYS A 38 -11.07 -8.72 2.37
CA CYS A 38 -10.40 -8.66 3.67
C CYS A 38 -9.96 -10.04 4.18
N SER A 39 -10.75 -11.09 3.97
CA SER A 39 -10.39 -12.46 4.35
C SER A 39 -9.19 -12.97 3.55
N ASN A 40 -9.13 -12.70 2.25
CA ASN A 40 -8.00 -13.06 1.41
C ASN A 40 -6.73 -12.25 1.75
N PHE A 41 -6.89 -10.99 2.14
CA PHE A 41 -5.78 -10.12 2.57
C PHE A 41 -5.20 -10.54 3.92
N TYR A 42 -6.05 -10.92 4.88
CA TYR A 42 -5.61 -11.43 6.18
C TYR A 42 -4.91 -12.79 6.08
N CYS A 43 -5.35 -13.68 5.19
CA CYS A 43 -4.69 -14.97 4.97
C CYS A 43 -3.28 -14.84 4.40
N TYR A 44 -3.02 -13.83 3.56
CA TYR A 44 -1.69 -13.59 3.01
C TYR A 44 -0.70 -13.04 4.06
N TYR A 45 -1.19 -12.25 5.03
CA TYR A 45 -0.35 -11.70 6.11
C TYR A 45 -0.12 -12.67 7.27
N CYS A 46 -1.01 -13.61 7.53
CA CYS A 46 -0.85 -14.60 8.60
C CYS A 46 0.12 -15.74 8.26
N CYS A 47 0.43 -15.99 6.97
CA CYS A 47 1.34 -17.07 6.58
C CYS A 47 2.81 -16.68 6.49
N SER A 48 3.17 -15.40 6.63
CA SER A 48 4.57 -14.94 6.61
C SER A 48 5.09 -14.53 7.98
N GLY A 49 5.05 -15.48 8.90
CA GLY A 49 6.00 -15.59 10.00
C GLY A 49 5.93 -14.59 11.14
N VAL A 50 5.26 -14.94 12.20
CA VAL A 50 5.74 -14.78 13.58
C VAL A 50 5.20 -15.94 14.41
N ASP A 51 6.11 -16.66 15.09
CA ASP A 51 5.82 -17.66 16.13
C ASP A 51 4.95 -17.08 17.26
N LEU A 52 3.65 -17.23 17.16
CA LEU A 52 2.74 -17.23 18.31
C LEU A 52 1.35 -17.72 17.85
N MET A 53 1.19 -19.02 17.60
CA MET A 53 -0.04 -19.81 17.75
C MET A 53 0.17 -21.23 17.22
N THR A 54 0.98 -22.00 17.93
CA THR A 54 0.97 -23.47 17.85
C THR A 54 -0.22 -24.01 18.64
N LEU A 55 -1.46 -23.73 18.21
CA LEU A 55 -2.65 -24.33 18.83
C LEU A 55 -3.86 -24.32 17.89
N ALA A 56 -3.74 -24.78 16.65
CA ALA A 56 -4.92 -25.18 15.86
C ALA A 56 -4.60 -25.87 14.52
N CYS A 57 -3.48 -26.56 14.38
CA CYS A 57 -3.34 -27.52 13.28
C CYS A 57 -2.81 -28.84 13.88
N GLY A 58 -3.67 -29.80 14.04
CA GLY A 58 -3.31 -31.14 14.46
C GLY A 58 -2.36 -31.77 13.43
N SER A 59 -1.11 -31.94 13.80
CA SER A 59 -0.14 -32.73 13.06
C SER A 59 0.30 -33.90 13.89
N SER A 60 0.03 -35.08 13.38
CA SER A 60 0.45 -36.37 13.89
C SER A 60 1.99 -36.38 14.01
N ARG A 61 2.47 -36.55 15.23
CA ARG A 61 3.89 -36.77 15.52
C ARG A 61 4.26 -38.21 15.22
N GLU A 62 4.99 -38.44 14.17
CA GLU A 62 5.79 -39.66 13.99
C GLU A 62 7.16 -39.45 14.63
N LYS A 63 7.45 -40.23 15.68
CA LYS A 63 8.76 -40.26 16.34
C LYS A 63 9.73 -41.00 15.43
N ARG A 64 10.78 -40.34 14.98
CA ARG A 64 12.00 -41.00 14.47
C ARG A 64 13.15 -40.71 15.40
N ASP A 65 13.66 -41.75 16.05
CA ASP A 65 14.94 -41.75 16.74
C ASP A 65 16.06 -41.59 15.73
N VAL A 66 16.89 -40.56 15.87
CA VAL A 66 18.13 -40.42 15.08
C VAL A 66 19.30 -40.19 16.03
N SER A 67 20.21 -41.12 15.97
CA SER A 67 21.48 -41.15 16.66
C SER A 67 22.34 -39.90 16.44
N SER A 68 22.95 -39.44 17.51
CA SER A 68 23.95 -38.38 17.62
C SER A 68 25.13 -38.57 16.69
N GLN A 69 25.29 -37.76 15.68
CA GLN A 69 26.57 -37.42 15.08
C GLN A 69 26.75 -35.90 15.11
N GLY A 70 27.78 -35.45 15.80
CA GLY A 70 28.08 -34.03 15.98
C GLY A 70 28.54 -33.33 14.70
N THR A 71 27.59 -32.73 14.01
CA THR A 71 27.88 -31.77 12.93
C THR A 71 27.98 -30.37 13.57
N LYS A 72 29.19 -29.77 13.45
CA LYS A 72 29.40 -28.35 13.78
C LYS A 72 28.37 -27.50 13.10
N ARG A 73 27.38 -27.01 13.84
CA ARG A 73 26.40 -26.02 13.37
C ARG A 73 27.16 -24.77 12.91
N LYS A 74 27.32 -24.62 11.60
CA LYS A 74 27.74 -23.35 10.99
C LYS A 74 26.76 -22.31 11.47
N LYS A 75 27.21 -21.35 12.29
CA LYS A 75 26.39 -20.25 12.82
C LYS A 75 25.79 -19.55 11.60
N ARG A 76 24.50 -19.76 11.35
CA ARG A 76 23.76 -19.09 10.28
C ARG A 76 23.87 -17.61 10.60
N GLN A 77 24.65 -16.89 9.82
CA GLN A 77 24.75 -15.45 9.90
C GLN A 77 23.32 -14.96 9.64
N THR A 78 22.68 -14.42 10.67
CA THR A 78 21.32 -13.86 10.54
C THR A 78 21.49 -12.68 9.60
N GLU A 79 21.05 -12.82 8.36
CA GLU A 79 21.00 -11.70 7.42
C GLU A 79 20.23 -10.59 8.11
N GLN A 80 20.91 -9.48 8.35
CA GLN A 80 20.33 -8.36 9.07
C GLN A 80 19.29 -7.73 8.15
N ARG A 81 18.03 -7.98 8.43
CA ARG A 81 16.89 -7.42 7.67
C ARG A 81 17.03 -5.90 7.61
N THR A 82 16.95 -5.36 6.43
CA THR A 82 16.98 -3.93 6.18
C THR A 82 15.56 -3.40 6.02
N PHE A 83 15.27 -2.31 6.69
CA PHE A 83 13.95 -1.67 6.67
C PHE A 83 14.11 -0.16 6.75
N LEU A 84 13.33 0.57 5.93
CA LEU A 84 13.24 2.02 5.93
C LEU A 84 11.80 2.45 5.70
N HIS A 85 11.21 3.15 6.67
CA HIS A 85 9.90 3.78 6.55
C HIS A 85 10.06 5.29 6.63
N LEU A 86 9.55 5.96 5.62
CA LEU A 86 9.67 7.39 5.41
C LEU A 86 8.34 8.08 5.61
N VAL A 87 8.40 9.25 6.23
CA VAL A 87 7.29 10.18 6.43
C VAL A 87 7.56 11.48 5.68
N PRO A 88 6.54 12.16 5.15
CA PRO A 88 6.75 13.34 4.34
C PRO A 88 7.17 14.53 5.23
N ALA A 89 8.12 15.31 4.75
CA ALA A 89 8.55 16.55 5.36
C ALA A 89 7.96 17.77 4.63
N TYR A 90 8.18 17.85 3.33
CA TYR A 90 7.65 18.89 2.44
C TYR A 90 7.65 18.44 0.98
N THR A 91 7.15 19.28 0.06
CA THR A 91 7.13 19.02 -1.38
C THR A 91 7.90 20.08 -2.14
N HIS A 92 8.53 19.66 -3.24
CA HIS A 92 9.13 20.54 -4.25
C HIS A 92 8.51 20.30 -5.61
N SER A 93 8.28 21.37 -6.37
CA SER A 93 7.87 21.26 -7.75
C SER A 93 9.05 21.57 -8.67
N TYR A 94 9.29 20.69 -9.63
CA TYR A 94 10.33 20.85 -10.65
C TYR A 94 9.70 21.24 -11.97
N ASP A 95 9.95 22.47 -12.41
CA ASP A 95 9.38 23.05 -13.63
C ASP A 95 9.81 22.29 -14.89
N GLU A 96 11.09 21.91 -14.95
CA GLU A 96 11.67 21.21 -16.10
C GLU A 96 11.08 19.82 -16.36
N ARG A 97 10.59 19.17 -15.30
CA ARG A 97 10.02 17.81 -15.37
C ARG A 97 8.51 17.78 -15.26
N ASP A 98 7.87 18.93 -15.04
CA ASP A 98 6.43 19.03 -14.70
C ASP A 98 6.01 18.06 -13.57
N THR A 99 6.83 17.95 -12.53
CA THR A 99 6.65 17.00 -11.43
C THR A 99 6.70 17.66 -10.07
N THR A 100 5.98 17.10 -9.11
CA THR A 100 6.14 17.37 -7.68
C THR A 100 6.85 16.19 -7.04
N VAL A 101 7.95 16.47 -6.32
CA VAL A 101 8.72 15.47 -5.56
C VAL A 101 8.49 15.70 -4.06
N LEU A 102 8.42 14.61 -3.31
CA LEU A 102 8.33 14.67 -1.86
C LEU A 102 9.73 14.60 -1.25
N THR A 103 9.98 15.44 -0.28
CA THR A 103 11.12 15.32 0.63
C THR A 103 10.68 14.54 1.87
N TRP A 104 11.46 13.57 2.22
CA TRP A 104 11.17 12.59 3.26
C TRP A 104 12.04 12.77 4.49
N GLY A 105 11.46 12.52 5.66
CA GLY A 105 12.17 12.23 6.90
C GLY A 105 12.13 10.74 7.21
N VAL A 106 13.11 10.27 7.99
CA VAL A 106 13.12 8.89 8.49
C VAL A 106 12.13 8.75 9.63
N GLY A 107 11.05 8.02 9.41
CA GLY A 107 10.09 7.66 10.44
C GLY A 107 10.61 6.49 11.29
N ARG A 108 11.04 5.41 10.62
CA ARG A 108 11.68 4.24 11.25
C ARG A 108 12.69 3.60 10.30
N SER A 109 13.76 3.05 10.85
CA SER A 109 14.79 2.35 10.06
C SER A 109 15.43 1.22 10.86
N GLN A 110 15.94 0.23 10.13
CA GLN A 110 16.75 -0.86 10.66
C GLN A 110 17.73 -1.33 9.59
N GLY A 111 18.94 -1.71 10.01
CA GLY A 111 20.00 -2.15 9.10
C GLY A 111 20.64 -0.99 8.34
N ALA A 112 21.66 -1.30 7.53
CA ALA A 112 22.45 -0.33 6.78
C ALA A 112 22.31 -0.49 5.24
N GLY A 113 21.45 -1.41 4.79
CA GLY A 113 21.28 -1.73 3.35
C GLY A 113 20.51 -0.69 2.55
N LEU A 114 19.92 0.31 3.22
CA LEU A 114 19.14 1.40 2.62
C LEU A 114 19.53 2.72 3.26
N GLN A 115 19.67 3.77 2.46
CA GLN A 115 20.02 5.11 2.92
C GLN A 115 19.13 6.17 2.28
N LEU A 116 18.58 7.07 3.08
CA LEU A 116 17.94 8.28 2.58
C LEU A 116 19.02 9.25 2.10
N SER A 117 18.86 9.88 0.93
CA SER A 117 19.76 10.90 0.40
C SER A 117 19.84 12.12 1.31
N GLY A 118 20.93 12.89 1.25
CA GLY A 118 21.11 14.10 2.05
C GLY A 118 20.04 15.17 1.81
N GLY A 119 19.44 15.22 0.60
CA GLY A 119 18.30 16.06 0.27
C GLY A 119 16.95 15.50 0.70
N GLY A 120 16.89 14.24 1.12
CA GLY A 120 15.66 13.58 1.55
C GLY A 120 14.71 13.18 0.41
N GLU A 121 15.08 13.34 -0.86
CA GLU A 121 14.18 13.09 -2.00
C GLU A 121 14.26 11.67 -2.53
N SER A 122 15.33 10.94 -2.23
CA SER A 122 15.57 9.62 -2.78
C SER A 122 16.18 8.65 -1.78
N ILE A 123 15.99 7.35 -2.04
CA ILE A 123 16.56 6.24 -1.27
C ILE A 123 17.66 5.60 -2.12
N THR A 124 18.85 5.44 -1.54
CA THR A 124 19.94 4.66 -2.14
C THR A 124 19.94 3.25 -1.58
N VAL A 125 19.95 2.26 -2.46
CA VAL A 125 20.11 0.84 -2.12
C VAL A 125 21.60 0.54 -1.97
N VAL A 126 22.03 0.19 -0.77
CA VAL A 126 23.43 -0.16 -0.47
C VAL A 126 23.64 -1.66 -0.66
N THR A 127 22.71 -2.48 -0.20
CA THR A 127 22.78 -3.94 -0.33
C THR A 127 21.80 -4.40 -1.38
N GLU A 128 22.27 -5.12 -2.40
CA GLU A 128 21.39 -5.69 -3.42
C GLU A 128 20.50 -6.79 -2.87
N GLY A 129 19.33 -7.00 -3.46
CA GLY A 129 18.41 -8.05 -3.05
C GLY A 129 16.96 -7.83 -3.50
N LEU A 130 16.09 -8.72 -3.04
CA LEU A 130 14.65 -8.57 -3.20
C LEU A 130 14.10 -7.65 -2.11
N TYR A 131 13.33 -6.67 -2.54
CA TYR A 131 12.72 -5.69 -1.66
C TYR A 131 11.21 -5.58 -1.90
N PHE A 132 10.47 -5.50 -0.81
CA PHE A 132 9.08 -5.06 -0.84
C PHE A 132 9.03 -3.54 -0.68
N ILE A 133 8.47 -2.87 -1.67
CA ILE A 133 8.31 -1.41 -1.70
C ILE A 133 6.83 -1.11 -1.58
N TYR A 134 6.47 -0.15 -0.73
CA TYR A 134 5.09 0.32 -0.59
C TYR A 134 5.05 1.83 -0.44
N SER A 135 3.96 2.44 -0.91
CA SER A 135 3.73 3.87 -0.77
C SER A 135 2.24 4.21 -0.74
N GLN A 136 1.91 5.26 -0.02
CA GLN A 136 0.60 5.90 -0.05
C GLN A 136 0.78 7.40 -0.11
N VAL A 137 -0.03 8.05 -0.94
CA VAL A 137 -0.11 9.51 -1.01
C VAL A 137 -1.56 9.94 -0.91
N LEU A 138 -1.86 10.85 0.01
CA LEU A 138 -3.17 11.50 0.12
C LEU A 138 -3.14 12.80 -0.68
N TYR A 139 -3.98 12.87 -1.70
CA TYR A 139 -4.17 14.03 -2.56
C TYR A 139 -5.31 14.90 -2.04
N LYS A 140 -5.09 16.22 -2.06
CA LYS A 140 -6.10 17.26 -1.90
C LYS A 140 -6.06 18.17 -3.12
N ASP A 141 -6.50 17.65 -4.26
CA ASP A 141 -6.30 18.29 -5.57
C ASP A 141 -7.57 18.18 -6.41
N PRO A 142 -8.05 19.27 -7.03
CA PRO A 142 -9.29 19.27 -7.80
C PRO A 142 -9.18 18.58 -9.16
N THR A 143 -8.00 18.12 -9.52
CA THR A 143 -7.75 17.44 -10.81
C THR A 143 -8.45 16.08 -10.85
N PHE A 144 -9.04 15.76 -12.00
CA PHE A 144 -9.83 14.53 -12.20
C PHE A 144 -9.07 13.24 -11.91
N VAL A 145 -7.76 13.17 -12.21
CA VAL A 145 -6.91 12.00 -11.94
C VAL A 145 -5.62 12.45 -11.29
N MET A 146 -5.32 11.89 -10.13
CA MET A 146 -4.05 12.04 -9.43
C MET A 146 -3.32 10.70 -9.34
N GLY A 147 -2.03 10.75 -9.05
CA GLY A 147 -1.22 9.55 -8.89
C GLY A 147 0.24 9.86 -8.67
N HIS A 148 1.02 8.82 -8.40
CA HIS A 148 2.46 8.93 -8.24
C HIS A 148 3.18 7.77 -8.93
N VAL A 149 4.45 7.97 -9.16
CA VAL A 149 5.35 6.99 -9.79
C VAL A 149 6.54 6.79 -8.86
N ILE A 150 6.96 5.54 -8.69
CA ILE A 150 8.25 5.21 -8.09
C ILE A 150 9.18 4.82 -9.22
N THR A 151 10.27 5.56 -9.36
CA THR A 151 11.31 5.34 -10.36
C THR A 151 12.57 4.80 -9.69
N GLN A 152 13.31 3.97 -10.43
CA GLN A 152 14.65 3.54 -10.10
C GLN A 152 15.63 4.16 -11.10
N ARG A 153 16.68 4.77 -10.60
CA ARG A 153 17.83 5.18 -11.41
C ARG A 153 19.02 4.29 -11.05
N LEU A 154 19.64 3.69 -12.07
CA LEU A 154 20.83 2.86 -11.93
C LEU A 154 21.72 3.04 -13.15
N LYS A 155 23.00 3.35 -12.94
CA LYS A 155 24.01 3.49 -14.02
C LYS A 155 23.58 4.43 -15.15
N GLY A 156 22.85 5.51 -14.83
CA GLY A 156 22.32 6.48 -15.78
C GLY A 156 21.01 6.10 -16.47
N ALA A 157 20.52 4.88 -16.31
CA ALA A 157 19.21 4.47 -16.80
C ALA A 157 18.13 4.75 -15.75
N GLU A 158 16.95 5.17 -16.20
CA GLU A 158 15.76 5.37 -15.37
C GLU A 158 14.66 4.38 -15.76
N THR A 159 14.12 3.67 -14.78
CA THR A 159 13.04 2.69 -14.95
C THR A 159 11.90 3.00 -14.01
N LYS A 160 10.68 3.01 -14.51
CA LYS A 160 9.47 3.14 -13.69
C LYS A 160 9.15 1.78 -13.07
N LEU A 161 9.31 1.63 -11.77
CA LEU A 161 9.01 0.38 -11.06
C LEU A 161 7.52 0.22 -10.81
N MET A 162 6.86 1.28 -10.31
CA MET A 162 5.45 1.23 -9.93
C MET A 162 4.77 2.55 -10.27
N LYS A 163 3.48 2.45 -10.57
CA LYS A 163 2.61 3.61 -10.79
C LYS A 163 1.28 3.42 -10.08
N CYS A 164 0.87 4.41 -9.32
CA CYS A 164 -0.46 4.50 -8.75
C CYS A 164 -1.28 5.56 -9.48
N LEU A 165 -2.54 5.27 -9.80
CA LEU A 165 -3.50 6.21 -10.37
C LEU A 165 -4.80 6.14 -9.60
N LYS A 166 -5.39 7.31 -9.35
CA LYS A 166 -6.65 7.44 -8.62
C LYS A 166 -7.51 8.56 -9.20
N SER A 167 -8.77 8.26 -9.49
CA SER A 167 -9.76 9.28 -9.84
C SER A 167 -10.09 10.10 -8.61
N MET A 168 -10.11 11.42 -8.75
CA MET A 168 -10.49 12.33 -7.67
C MET A 168 -11.99 12.57 -7.67
N PRO A 169 -12.62 12.79 -6.49
CA PRO A 169 -14.02 13.11 -6.42
C PRO A 169 -14.30 14.46 -7.09
N THR A 170 -15.40 14.54 -7.85
CA THR A 170 -15.89 15.76 -8.51
C THR A 170 -17.08 16.32 -7.76
N ASN A 171 -17.35 17.62 -7.94
CA ASN A 171 -18.50 18.32 -7.32
C ASN A 171 -18.51 18.29 -5.79
N VAL A 172 -17.33 18.29 -5.17
CA VAL A 172 -17.14 18.39 -3.71
C VAL A 172 -16.29 19.61 -3.37
N SER A 173 -16.52 20.20 -2.22
CA SER A 173 -15.79 21.39 -1.77
C SER A 173 -14.30 21.10 -1.46
N VAL A 174 -14.00 19.88 -1.04
CA VAL A 174 -12.64 19.42 -0.75
C VAL A 174 -12.43 18.05 -1.38
N PRO A 175 -11.78 17.99 -2.56
CA PRO A 175 -11.48 16.74 -3.24
C PRO A 175 -10.32 16.02 -2.56
N LEU A 176 -10.62 14.95 -1.82
CA LEU A 176 -9.63 14.11 -1.12
C LEU A 176 -9.69 12.69 -1.66
N ASN A 177 -8.55 12.10 -1.95
CA ASN A 177 -8.43 10.67 -2.20
C ASN A 177 -7.00 10.18 -1.96
N THR A 178 -6.86 8.91 -1.55
CA THR A 178 -5.58 8.24 -1.39
C THR A 178 -5.28 7.30 -2.54
N CYS A 179 -4.01 7.22 -2.92
CA CYS A 179 -3.52 6.18 -3.81
C CYS A 179 -2.45 5.36 -3.08
N TYR A 180 -2.69 4.06 -2.94
CA TYR A 180 -1.74 3.10 -2.36
C TYR A 180 -1.24 2.15 -3.44
N THR A 181 0.06 1.89 -3.46
CA THR A 181 0.68 0.86 -4.30
C THR A 181 1.78 0.14 -3.55
N ALA A 182 1.97 -1.13 -3.88
CA ALA A 182 3.05 -1.94 -3.34
C ALA A 182 3.50 -2.99 -4.36
N GLY A 183 4.77 -3.41 -4.27
CA GLY A 183 5.32 -4.45 -5.14
C GLY A 183 6.65 -4.98 -4.65
N VAL A 184 7.06 -6.13 -5.22
CA VAL A 184 8.35 -6.76 -4.98
C VAL A 184 9.26 -6.52 -6.17
N HIS A 185 10.46 -6.01 -5.91
CA HIS A 185 11.46 -5.73 -6.94
C HIS A 185 12.84 -6.19 -6.51
N PHE A 186 13.60 -6.74 -7.44
CA PHE A 186 15.04 -6.93 -7.23
C PHE A 186 15.73 -5.59 -7.49
N LEU A 187 16.52 -5.15 -6.51
CA LEU A 187 17.26 -3.89 -6.58
C LEU A 187 18.75 -4.17 -6.47
N GLU A 188 19.51 -3.70 -7.46
CA GLU A 188 20.98 -3.76 -7.43
C GLU A 188 21.53 -2.69 -6.48
N SER A 189 22.71 -2.96 -5.92
CA SER A 189 23.47 -1.96 -5.16
C SER A 189 23.78 -0.73 -6.01
N GLY A 190 23.61 0.46 -5.44
CA GLY A 190 23.68 1.75 -6.14
C GLY A 190 22.39 2.19 -6.82
N SER A 191 21.32 1.38 -6.79
CA SER A 191 19.99 1.82 -7.22
C SER A 191 19.51 3.01 -6.39
N VAL A 192 18.96 4.02 -7.05
CA VAL A 192 18.37 5.22 -6.42
C VAL A 192 16.88 5.24 -6.72
N LEU A 193 16.05 5.21 -5.68
CA LEU A 193 14.59 5.24 -5.78
C LEU A 193 14.06 6.63 -5.46
N GLU A 194 13.14 7.12 -6.29
CA GLU A 194 12.45 8.40 -6.10
C GLU A 194 10.94 8.21 -6.27
N LEU A 195 10.14 8.81 -5.40
CA LEU A 195 8.69 8.93 -5.57
C LEU A 195 8.37 10.33 -6.08
N SER A 196 7.71 10.41 -7.22
CA SER A 196 7.28 11.68 -7.83
C SER A 196 5.81 11.65 -8.25
N VAL A 197 5.16 12.80 -8.17
CA VAL A 197 3.81 13.04 -8.70
C VAL A 197 3.99 13.72 -10.06
N PRO A 198 3.55 13.10 -11.19
CA PRO A 198 3.73 13.65 -12.54
C PRO A 198 2.75 14.79 -12.79
N ARG A 199 2.86 15.82 -12.00
CA ARG A 199 2.10 17.06 -12.02
C ARG A 199 2.86 18.14 -11.26
N ARG A 200 3.02 19.30 -11.88
CA ARG A 200 3.54 20.49 -11.23
C ARG A 200 2.57 20.99 -10.17
N SER A 201 3.09 21.40 -9.03
CA SER A 201 2.31 21.97 -7.92
C SER A 201 1.12 21.13 -7.46
N ALA A 202 1.32 19.80 -7.40
CA ALA A 202 0.30 18.90 -6.87
C ALA A 202 -0.02 19.22 -5.41
N GLU A 203 -1.31 19.33 -5.10
CA GLU A 203 -1.75 19.53 -3.71
C GLU A 203 -1.80 18.19 -2.97
N LEU A 204 -0.88 18.00 -2.02
CA LEU A 204 -0.72 16.80 -1.21
C LEU A 204 -0.97 17.10 0.26
N VAL A 205 -1.49 16.12 1.00
CA VAL A 205 -1.60 16.19 2.45
C VAL A 205 -0.31 15.64 3.07
N ILE A 206 0.51 16.52 3.65
CA ILE A 206 1.78 16.19 4.27
C ILE A 206 1.54 15.77 5.72
N SER A 207 1.11 14.53 5.89
CA SER A 207 0.80 13.91 7.19
C SER A 207 1.35 12.49 7.21
N ALA A 208 2.15 12.17 8.21
CA ALA A 208 2.80 10.86 8.36
C ALA A 208 1.81 9.67 8.40
N GLN A 209 0.56 9.92 8.82
CA GLN A 209 -0.48 8.89 8.88
C GLN A 209 -1.17 8.65 7.54
N ALA A 210 -1.07 9.58 6.59
CA ALA A 210 -1.80 9.55 5.33
C ALA A 210 -0.89 9.46 4.10
N THR A 211 0.31 10.02 4.17
CA THR A 211 1.31 10.00 3.11
C THR A 211 2.60 9.40 3.65
N PHE A 212 3.08 8.34 3.03
CA PHE A 212 4.28 7.63 3.47
C PHE A 212 4.87 6.77 2.34
N MET A 213 6.13 6.39 2.48
CA MET A 213 6.81 5.41 1.64
C MET A 213 7.64 4.48 2.52
N GLY A 214 7.70 3.21 2.17
CA GLY A 214 8.54 2.27 2.88
C GLY A 214 9.12 1.18 1.98
N ILE A 215 10.23 0.60 2.43
CA ILE A 215 10.95 -0.44 1.74
C ILE A 215 11.63 -1.36 2.75
N PHE A 216 11.56 -2.66 2.53
CA PHE A 216 12.27 -3.65 3.36
C PHE A 216 12.74 -4.85 2.54
N SER A 217 13.86 -5.44 2.97
CA SER A 217 14.40 -6.68 2.38
C SER A 217 13.53 -7.88 2.74
N ILE A 218 13.30 -8.76 1.77
CA ILE A 218 12.55 -10.01 1.91
C ILE A 218 13.49 -11.17 2.20
#